data_4fd5fa463171671ea5df8f31cfc0b89b
#
_entry.id   4fd5fa463171671ea5df8f31cfc0b89b
#
_cell.length_a   1.000
_cell.length_b   1.000
_cell.length_c   1.000
_cell.angle_alpha   90.00
_cell.angle_beta   90.00
_cell.angle_gamma   90.00
#
_symmetry.space_group_name_H-M   'P 1'
#
loop_
_entity.id
_entity.type
_entity.pdbx_description
1 polymer ?
#
loop_
_entity_poly.entity_id
_entity_poly.type
_entity_poly.pdbx_seq_one_letter_code
_entity_poly.pdbx_strand_id
1 'polypeptide(L)'
;AKKAYAPYSNFRVGAALIADSGNVYTGCNIENVSYPATVCGEDVAVLKAISEGETKIDILAVACIDADEEAIFPCGVSRQRMSEFGVEDVIVVHKDSFEKYKFDDVLPYNNKIQFKD
;
A
#
# COMPACT_ATOMS: atom_id res chain seq x y z
N ALA A 1 9.02 -0.12 7.66
CA ALA A 1 8.38 -1.04 8.60
C ALA A 1 8.87 -0.87 10.05
N LYS A 2 10.17 -0.63 10.26
CA LYS A 2 10.72 -0.51 11.62
C LYS A 2 10.13 0.63 12.44
N LYS A 3 9.56 1.63 11.80
CA LYS A 3 8.91 2.78 12.45
C LYS A 3 7.42 2.59 12.67
N ALA A 4 6.88 1.41 12.32
CA ALA A 4 5.46 1.13 12.48
C ALA A 4 5.05 1.16 13.94
N TYR A 5 3.82 1.64 14.18
CA TYR A 5 3.19 1.60 15.48
C TYR A 5 2.16 0.47 15.47
N ALA A 6 2.57 -0.71 15.97
CA ALA A 6 1.76 -1.92 15.88
C ALA A 6 1.66 -2.67 17.21
N PRO A 7 1.19 -2.00 18.30
CA PRO A 7 1.16 -2.63 19.64
C PRO A 7 0.10 -3.70 19.79
N TYR A 8 -0.89 -3.75 18.90
CA TYR A 8 -2.02 -4.69 18.97
C TYR A 8 -1.76 -5.97 18.20
N SER A 9 -1.30 -5.85 16.94
CA SER A 9 -1.05 -7.02 16.10
C SER A 9 0.37 -7.57 16.22
N ASN A 10 1.32 -6.73 16.55
CA ASN A 10 2.76 -7.00 16.50
C ASN A 10 3.26 -7.29 15.07
N PHE A 11 2.50 -6.89 14.05
CA PHE A 11 2.91 -6.97 12.66
C PHE A 11 3.27 -5.59 12.15
N ARG A 12 4.56 -5.37 11.91
CA ARG A 12 5.07 -4.09 11.39
C ARG A 12 5.17 -4.18 9.88
N VAL A 13 4.33 -3.39 9.21
CA VAL A 13 4.24 -3.37 7.75
C VAL A 13 4.81 -2.05 7.25
N GLY A 14 5.62 -2.14 6.21
CA GLY A 14 6.12 -0.97 5.50
C GLY A 14 5.73 -1.03 4.05
N ALA A 15 5.63 0.13 3.43
CA ALA A 15 5.34 0.25 2.01
C ALA A 15 6.18 1.36 1.40
N ALA A 16 6.44 1.22 0.11
CA ALA A 16 7.08 2.24 -0.68
C ALA A 16 6.41 2.28 -2.04
N LEU A 17 6.25 3.47 -2.60
CA LEU A 17 5.66 3.62 -3.91
C LEU A 17 6.47 4.58 -4.76
N ILE A 18 6.34 4.44 -6.07
CA ILE A 18 6.87 5.38 -7.04
C ILE A 18 5.67 6.00 -7.76
N ALA A 19 5.56 7.32 -7.66
CA ALA A 19 4.51 8.06 -8.35
C ALA A 19 4.88 8.28 -9.82
N ASP A 20 3.90 8.68 -10.60
CA ASP A 20 4.09 9.00 -12.02
C ASP A 20 5.16 10.07 -12.24
N SER A 21 5.32 10.97 -11.29
CA SER A 21 6.37 12.00 -11.30
C SER A 21 7.79 11.46 -11.13
N GLY A 22 7.92 10.21 -10.69
CA GLY A 22 9.20 9.60 -10.31
C GLY A 22 9.54 9.75 -8.83
N ASN A 23 8.78 10.52 -8.07
CA ASN A 23 9.00 10.68 -6.64
C ASN A 23 8.65 9.40 -5.88
N VAL A 24 9.39 9.14 -4.81
CA VAL A 24 9.21 7.96 -3.94
C VAL A 24 8.59 8.41 -2.61
N TYR A 25 7.58 7.69 -2.18
CA TYR A 25 6.93 7.91 -0.88
C TYR A 25 6.90 6.60 -0.11
N THR A 26 7.08 6.69 1.21
CA THR A 26 7.10 5.52 2.09
C THR A 26 6.06 5.67 3.19
N GLY A 27 5.64 4.54 3.75
CA GLY A 27 4.71 4.52 4.87
C GLY A 27 4.88 3.28 5.71
N CYS A 28 4.31 3.31 6.91
CA CYS A 28 4.25 2.16 7.80
C CYS A 28 2.87 2.17 8.48
N ASN A 29 2.45 1.00 8.98
CA ASN A 29 1.15 0.92 9.63
C ASN A 29 1.16 1.64 10.98
N ILE A 30 0.03 2.25 11.29
CA ILE A 30 -0.21 2.98 12.53
C ILE A 30 -1.53 2.48 13.11
N GLU A 31 -1.44 1.69 14.17
CA GLU A 31 -2.61 1.09 14.79
C GLU A 31 -3.22 2.01 15.82
N ASN A 32 -4.48 1.74 16.12
CA ASN A 32 -5.25 2.53 17.07
C ASN A 32 -6.15 1.61 17.89
N VAL A 33 -6.37 1.97 19.15
CA VAL A 33 -7.31 1.25 20.02
C VAL A 33 -8.72 1.26 19.41
N SER A 34 -9.07 2.33 18.72
CA SER A 34 -10.26 2.34 17.85
C SER A 34 -9.88 1.70 16.53
N TYR A 35 -10.22 0.44 16.37
CA TYR A 35 -9.77 -0.38 15.25
C TYR A 35 -10.00 0.28 13.88
N PRO A 36 -11.15 0.89 13.59
CA PRO A 36 -11.36 1.57 12.31
C PRO A 36 -10.44 2.76 12.04
N ALA A 37 -9.78 3.30 13.05
CA ALA A 37 -8.81 4.39 12.90
C ALA A 37 -7.41 3.90 12.55
N THR A 38 -7.19 2.59 12.57
CA THR A 38 -5.91 1.99 12.14
C THR A 38 -5.67 2.27 10.66
N VAL A 39 -4.44 2.65 10.32
CA VAL A 39 -4.05 2.92 8.94
C VAL A 39 -2.96 1.94 8.52
N CYS A 40 -3.18 1.26 7.39
CA CYS A 40 -2.20 0.34 6.83
C CYS A 40 -0.99 1.08 6.27
N GLY A 41 0.16 0.41 6.21
CA GLY A 41 1.39 1.01 5.72
C GLY A 41 1.28 1.53 4.30
N GLU A 42 0.67 0.77 3.41
CA GLU A 42 0.45 1.17 2.03
C GLU A 42 -0.48 2.39 1.93
N ASP A 43 -1.45 2.51 2.84
CA ASP A 43 -2.34 3.67 2.86
C ASP A 43 -1.61 4.94 3.29
N VAL A 44 -0.71 4.83 4.27
CA VAL A 44 0.10 5.97 4.69
C VAL A 44 0.94 6.47 3.53
N ALA A 45 1.57 5.57 2.77
CA ALA A 45 2.37 5.95 1.61
C ALA A 45 1.52 6.62 0.53
N VAL A 46 0.36 6.04 0.20
CA VAL A 46 -0.56 6.58 -0.81
C VAL A 46 -1.06 7.96 -0.39
N LEU A 47 -1.54 8.10 0.83
CA LEU A 47 -2.10 9.37 1.32
C LEU A 47 -1.04 10.46 1.37
N LYS A 48 0.20 10.11 1.74
CA LYS A 48 1.32 11.07 1.69
C LYS A 48 1.57 11.56 0.27
N ALA A 49 1.63 10.65 -0.70
CA ALA A 49 1.86 11.00 -2.09
C ALA A 49 0.78 11.94 -2.62
N ILE A 50 -0.47 11.59 -2.42
CA ILE A 50 -1.60 12.38 -2.92
C ILE A 50 -1.67 13.74 -2.21
N SER A 51 -1.41 13.79 -0.91
CA SER A 51 -1.39 15.06 -0.17
C SER A 51 -0.24 15.98 -0.59
N GLU A 52 0.81 15.43 -1.19
CA GLU A 52 1.91 16.21 -1.76
C GLU A 52 1.66 16.64 -3.21
N GLY A 53 0.50 16.31 -3.78
CA GLY A 53 0.11 16.74 -5.12
C GLY A 53 0.25 15.70 -6.21
N GLU A 54 0.65 14.46 -5.88
CA GLU A 54 0.67 13.39 -6.87
C GLU A 54 -0.74 13.01 -7.28
N THR A 55 -0.92 12.55 -8.51
CA THR A 55 -2.23 12.18 -9.04
C THR A 55 -2.29 10.72 -9.49
N LYS A 56 -1.14 10.12 -9.76
CA LYS A 56 -1.06 8.73 -10.23
C LYS A 56 0.13 8.04 -9.60
N ILE A 57 -0.07 6.78 -9.22
CA ILE A 57 0.95 5.92 -8.63
C ILE A 57 1.23 4.78 -9.60
N ASP A 58 2.49 4.59 -9.98
CA ASP A 58 2.85 3.52 -10.93
C ASP A 58 3.03 2.18 -10.23
N ILE A 59 3.85 2.13 -9.19
CA ILE A 59 4.23 0.89 -8.51
C ILE A 59 4.16 1.09 -7.01
N LEU A 60 3.64 0.07 -6.30
CA LEU A 60 3.64 0.05 -4.85
C LEU A 60 4.18 -1.27 -4.35
N ALA A 61 5.12 -1.21 -3.42
CA ALA A 61 5.71 -2.37 -2.75
C ALA A 61 5.29 -2.41 -1.29
N VAL A 62 5.02 -3.61 -0.78
CA VAL A 62 4.60 -3.82 0.61
C VAL A 62 5.42 -4.97 1.22
N ALA A 63 5.82 -4.80 2.49
CA ALA A 63 6.57 -5.80 3.24
C ALA A 63 6.14 -5.81 4.70
N CYS A 64 6.08 -7.00 5.29
CA CYS A 64 5.88 -7.16 6.74
C CYS A 64 7.13 -7.83 7.32
N ILE A 65 7.82 -7.15 8.22
CA ILE A 65 9.07 -7.68 8.80
C ILE A 65 8.83 -8.72 9.91
N ASP A 66 7.59 -8.85 10.36
CA ASP A 66 7.21 -9.80 11.41
C ASP A 66 6.45 -11.03 10.88
N ALA A 67 6.28 -11.14 9.56
CA ALA A 67 5.53 -12.21 8.93
C ALA A 67 6.44 -13.32 8.39
N ASP A 68 7.36 -13.80 9.16
CA ASP A 68 8.27 -14.89 8.81
C ASP A 68 8.51 -15.04 7.28
N GLU A 69 8.02 -16.14 6.67
CA GLU A 69 8.19 -16.39 5.24
C GLU A 69 6.93 -16.12 4.43
N GLU A 70 5.83 -15.72 5.07
CA GLU A 70 4.57 -15.48 4.37
C GLU A 70 4.56 -14.12 3.68
N ALA A 71 4.01 -14.11 2.47
CA ALA A 71 3.79 -12.88 1.74
C ALA A 71 2.58 -12.14 2.33
N ILE A 72 2.72 -10.85 2.58
CA ILE A 72 1.63 -10.03 3.06
C ILE A 72 1.13 -9.16 1.90
N PHE A 73 -0.08 -9.45 1.46
CA PHE A 73 -0.75 -8.66 0.42
C PHE A 73 -1.47 -7.47 1.06
N PRO A 74 -1.66 -6.38 0.30
CA PRO A 74 -2.49 -5.27 0.77
C PRO A 74 -3.91 -5.74 1.09
N CYS A 75 -4.52 -5.19 2.13
CA CYS A 75 -5.91 -5.52 2.46
C CYS A 75 -6.89 -4.93 1.42
N GLY A 76 -8.16 -5.34 1.47
CA GLY A 76 -9.16 -4.89 0.50
C GLY A 76 -9.36 -3.38 0.49
N VAL A 77 -9.32 -2.74 1.65
CA VAL A 77 -9.44 -1.27 1.74
C VAL A 77 -8.27 -0.59 1.03
N SER A 78 -7.05 -1.08 1.26
CA SER A 78 -5.86 -0.54 0.60
C SER A 78 -5.90 -0.77 -0.91
N ARG A 79 -6.36 -1.94 -1.35
CA ARG A 79 -6.51 -2.23 -2.79
C ARG A 79 -7.49 -1.25 -3.43
N GLN A 80 -8.59 -0.95 -2.77
CA GLN A 80 -9.56 0.01 -3.28
C GLN A 80 -8.96 1.43 -3.39
N ARG A 81 -8.18 1.85 -2.40
CA ARG A 81 -7.48 3.14 -2.47
C ARG A 81 -6.49 3.19 -3.62
N MET A 82 -5.74 2.12 -3.83
CA MET A 82 -4.81 2.02 -4.95
C MET A 82 -5.52 2.11 -6.30
N SER A 83 -6.70 1.50 -6.41
CA SER A 83 -7.52 1.55 -7.62
C SER A 83 -7.83 2.99 -8.04
N GLU A 84 -8.14 3.86 -7.07
CA GLU A 84 -8.48 5.26 -7.36
C GLU A 84 -7.33 6.01 -8.02
N PHE A 85 -6.10 5.67 -7.68
CA PHE A 85 -4.92 6.40 -8.13
C PHE A 85 -4.12 5.66 -9.21
N GLY A 86 -4.71 4.67 -9.85
CA GLY A 86 -4.19 4.04 -11.05
C GLY A 86 -2.92 3.21 -10.88
N VAL A 87 -2.73 2.61 -9.72
CA VAL A 87 -1.58 1.72 -9.49
C VAL A 87 -1.55 0.61 -10.54
N GLU A 88 -0.43 0.45 -11.22
CA GLU A 88 -0.27 -0.55 -12.29
C GLU A 88 0.28 -1.87 -11.78
N ASP A 89 1.29 -1.81 -10.91
CA ASP A 89 1.99 -3.00 -10.40
C ASP A 89 2.09 -2.95 -8.89
N VAL A 90 1.95 -4.13 -8.27
CA VAL A 90 2.13 -4.32 -6.83
C VAL A 90 3.28 -5.30 -6.63
N ILE A 91 4.23 -4.92 -5.78
CA ILE A 91 5.35 -5.79 -5.41
C ILE A 91 5.12 -6.25 -3.97
N VAL A 92 5.10 -7.56 -3.78
CA VAL A 92 5.02 -8.16 -2.45
C VAL A 92 6.40 -8.65 -2.09
N VAL A 93 6.95 -8.12 -1.01
CA VAL A 93 8.32 -8.42 -0.59
C VAL A 93 8.30 -9.55 0.42
N HIS A 94 9.07 -10.61 0.13
CA HIS A 94 9.34 -11.71 1.03
C HIS A 94 10.66 -11.47 1.75
N LYS A 95 11.02 -12.37 2.67
CA LYS A 95 12.27 -12.25 3.41
C LYS A 95 13.50 -12.19 2.50
N ASP A 96 13.57 -13.07 1.50
CA ASP A 96 14.72 -13.23 0.63
C ASP A 96 14.44 -12.96 -0.86
N SER A 97 13.22 -12.55 -1.19
CA SER A 97 12.79 -12.37 -2.58
C SER A 97 11.60 -11.42 -2.67
N PHE A 98 11.15 -11.18 -3.88
CA PHE A 98 9.92 -10.41 -4.09
C PHE A 98 9.18 -10.98 -5.31
N GLU A 99 7.88 -10.72 -5.36
CA GLU A 99 7.05 -11.05 -6.52
C GLU A 99 6.29 -9.82 -6.96
N LYS A 100 6.16 -9.66 -8.27
CA LYS A 100 5.46 -8.54 -8.88
C LYS A 100 4.14 -9.02 -9.48
N TYR A 101 3.06 -8.33 -9.17
CA TYR A 101 1.73 -8.65 -9.65
C TYR A 101 1.17 -7.46 -10.43
N LYS A 102 0.42 -7.75 -11.49
CA LYS A 102 -0.40 -6.71 -12.13
C LYS A 102 -1.52 -6.33 -11.18
N PHE A 103 -1.85 -5.05 -11.09
CA PHE A 103 -2.89 -4.61 -10.18
C PHE A 103 -4.25 -5.26 -10.47
N ASP A 104 -4.57 -5.49 -11.73
CA ASP A 104 -5.83 -6.14 -12.12
C ASP A 104 -5.96 -7.57 -11.57
N ASP A 105 -4.85 -8.24 -11.29
CA ASP A 105 -4.85 -9.56 -10.66
C ASP A 105 -5.04 -9.48 -9.14
N VAL A 106 -4.67 -8.34 -8.55
CA VAL A 106 -4.80 -8.10 -7.10
C VAL A 106 -6.20 -7.61 -6.76
N LEU A 107 -6.83 -6.86 -7.65
CA LEU A 107 -8.21 -6.39 -7.51
C LEU A 107 -8.91 -6.49 -8.86
N PRO A 108 -9.44 -7.67 -9.23
CA PRO A 108 -10.18 -7.86 -10.46
C PRO A 108 -11.41 -6.96 -10.53
N TYR A 109 -11.76 -6.54 -11.75
CA TYR A 109 -12.94 -5.70 -11.99
C TYR A 109 -12.93 -4.38 -11.24
N ASN A 110 -11.74 -3.80 -11.05
CA ASN A 110 -11.54 -2.54 -10.34
C ASN A 110 -11.83 -1.34 -11.28
N ASN A 111 -13.06 -1.06 -11.52
CA ASN A 111 -13.42 0.06 -12.39
C ASN A 111 -13.49 1.36 -11.60
N LYS A 112 -12.68 2.33 -12.02
CA LYS A 112 -12.75 3.67 -11.49
C LYS A 112 -13.93 4.41 -12.13
N ILE A 113 -14.76 5.02 -11.30
CA ILE A 113 -15.83 5.88 -11.79
C ILE A 113 -15.20 7.14 -12.37
N GLN A 114 -15.52 7.43 -13.63
CA GLN A 114 -15.06 8.65 -14.27
C GLN A 114 -16.18 9.68 -14.26
N PHE A 115 -15.85 10.85 -13.73
CA PHE A 115 -16.78 11.97 -13.75
C PHE A 115 -16.53 12.78 -15.00
N LYS A 116 -17.59 13.05 -15.76
CA LYS A 116 -17.50 13.91 -16.94
C LYS A 116 -17.76 15.34 -16.50
N ASP A 117 -16.96 16.22 -17.02
CA ASP A 117 -17.11 17.66 -16.78
C ASP A 117 -18.36 18.23 -17.48
#